data_7d73bde29f326994c6edc78a8d1c6120
#
_entry.id   7d73bde29f326994c6edc78a8d1c6120
#
_cell.length_a   1.000
_cell.length_b   1.000
_cell.length_c   1.000
_cell.angle_alpha   90.00
_cell.angle_beta   90.00
_cell.angle_gamma   90.00
#
_symmetry.space_group_name_H-M   'P 1'
#
loop_
_entity.id
_entity.type
_entity.pdbx_description
1 polymer ?
#
loop_
_entity_poly.entity_id
_entity_poly.type
_entity_poly.pdbx_seq_one_letter_code
_entity_poly.pdbx_strand_id
1 'polypeptide(L)'
;MYSAVNPDCRIIHGASPVTLLKAIRNEQEIAGIHAAMQRDGVALVKFLKWLEASVPTGKETEISIDKKLHEFRAEQDLYMGESFDTIAGYKEHGAIVHYEATPETDVQLKPEGFLLLDSGAQYLDGTTDITRTIALGKLTEEEKTDYTLILKGHIALAMAVFPAGTRGAQLDVLARMPIWQRRMNFLHGTGHGVGHFLNVHEGPQSIRCLLYTSPSPRD
;
A
#
# COMPACT_ATOMS: atom_id res chain seq x y z
N MET A 1 14.79 -4.03 -29.84
CA MET A 1 13.32 -4.18 -30.08
C MET A 1 12.89 -3.68 -31.46
N TYR A 2 13.26 -2.46 -31.88
CA TYR A 2 12.88 -1.92 -33.20
C TYR A 2 13.51 -2.63 -34.39
N SER A 3 14.67 -3.25 -34.25
CA SER A 3 15.34 -4.01 -35.29
C SER A 3 14.58 -5.27 -35.78
N ALA A 4 13.57 -5.71 -35.01
CA ALA A 4 12.73 -6.85 -35.37
C ALA A 4 11.42 -6.45 -36.08
N VAL A 5 11.16 -5.12 -36.24
CA VAL A 5 9.97 -4.61 -36.93
C VAL A 5 10.30 -4.46 -38.42
N ASN A 6 9.35 -4.87 -39.28
CA ASN A 6 9.49 -4.68 -40.72
C ASN A 6 9.78 -3.19 -41.02
N PRO A 7 10.82 -2.85 -41.83
CA PRO A 7 11.18 -1.50 -42.17
C PRO A 7 10.03 -0.66 -42.77
N ASP A 8 9.08 -1.31 -43.43
CA ASP A 8 7.92 -0.66 -44.04
C ASP A 8 6.81 -0.32 -43.04
N CYS A 9 6.92 -0.76 -41.78
CA CYS A 9 5.94 -0.46 -40.76
C CYS A 9 6.12 0.94 -40.19
N ARG A 10 5.02 1.69 -40.13
CA ARG A 10 4.98 2.95 -39.38
C ARG A 10 4.94 2.68 -37.88
N ILE A 11 6.00 3.07 -37.17
CA ILE A 11 6.05 2.98 -35.70
C ILE A 11 5.37 4.22 -35.10
N ILE A 12 4.34 3.99 -34.26
CA ILE A 12 3.68 5.05 -33.50
C ILE A 12 4.05 4.88 -32.04
N HIS A 13 4.73 5.90 -31.49
CA HIS A 13 5.05 5.95 -30.07
C HIS A 13 3.85 6.45 -29.29
N GLY A 14 3.42 5.71 -28.26
CA GLY A 14 2.27 6.07 -27.43
C GLY A 14 2.10 5.13 -26.23
N ALA A 15 1.14 5.43 -25.36
CA ALA A 15 0.76 4.54 -24.30
C ALA A 15 0.17 3.24 -24.87
N SER A 16 0.45 2.12 -24.21
CA SER A 16 -0.13 0.83 -24.61
C SER A 16 -1.66 0.86 -24.46
N PRO A 17 -2.43 0.49 -25.50
CA PRO A 17 -3.89 0.39 -25.39
C PRO A 17 -4.32 -0.65 -24.33
N VAL A 18 -3.48 -1.64 -24.06
CA VAL A 18 -3.72 -2.66 -23.02
C VAL A 18 -3.86 -2.03 -21.65
N THR A 19 -3.13 -0.97 -21.33
CA THR A 19 -3.20 -0.27 -20.05
C THR A 19 -4.62 0.21 -19.73
N LEU A 20 -5.28 0.83 -20.70
CA LEU A 20 -6.67 1.30 -20.52
C LEU A 20 -7.66 0.14 -20.48
N LEU A 21 -7.47 -0.88 -21.32
CA LEU A 21 -8.35 -2.06 -21.34
C LEU A 21 -8.29 -2.82 -20.03
N LYS A 22 -7.11 -2.98 -19.43
CA LYS A 22 -6.92 -3.63 -18.13
C LYS A 22 -7.49 -2.82 -16.97
N ALA A 23 -7.51 -1.49 -17.06
CA ALA A 23 -8.02 -0.62 -16.00
C ALA A 23 -9.53 -0.75 -15.79
N ILE A 24 -10.27 -1.15 -16.83
CA ILE A 24 -11.71 -1.38 -16.76
C ILE A 24 -11.95 -2.85 -16.42
N ARG A 25 -12.33 -3.12 -15.20
CA ARG A 25 -12.58 -4.48 -14.70
C ARG A 25 -13.95 -4.96 -15.18
N ASN A 26 -14.00 -6.22 -15.58
CA ASN A 26 -15.26 -6.90 -15.86
C ASN A 26 -15.93 -7.39 -14.56
N GLU A 27 -17.17 -7.90 -14.67
CA GLU A 27 -17.96 -8.35 -13.51
C GLU A 27 -17.29 -9.49 -12.74
N GLN A 28 -16.61 -10.40 -13.42
CA GLN A 28 -15.90 -11.52 -12.78
C GLN A 28 -14.67 -11.03 -12.00
N GLU A 29 -13.90 -10.11 -12.57
CA GLU A 29 -12.76 -9.49 -11.90
C GLU A 29 -13.21 -8.70 -10.67
N ILE A 30 -14.32 -7.95 -10.76
CA ILE A 30 -14.88 -7.20 -9.63
C ILE A 30 -15.33 -8.16 -8.52
N ALA A 31 -16.06 -9.22 -8.86
CA ALA A 31 -16.50 -10.23 -7.90
C ALA A 31 -15.31 -10.92 -7.22
N GLY A 32 -14.27 -11.25 -8.00
CA GLY A 32 -13.03 -11.84 -7.49
C GLY A 32 -12.29 -10.91 -6.53
N ILE A 33 -12.12 -9.63 -6.87
CA ILE A 33 -11.50 -8.64 -6.00
C ILE A 33 -12.26 -8.52 -4.67
N HIS A 34 -13.59 -8.47 -4.70
CA HIS A 34 -14.40 -8.45 -3.47
C HIS A 34 -14.17 -9.70 -2.62
N ALA A 35 -14.14 -10.88 -3.21
CA ALA A 35 -13.89 -12.12 -2.52
C ALA A 35 -12.46 -12.19 -1.94
N ALA A 36 -11.46 -11.77 -2.71
CA ALA A 36 -10.08 -11.69 -2.26
C ALA A 36 -9.92 -10.73 -1.06
N MET A 37 -10.52 -9.54 -1.13
CA MET A 37 -10.51 -8.57 -0.02
C MET A 37 -11.19 -9.09 1.24
N GLN A 38 -12.25 -9.90 1.12
CA GLN A 38 -12.88 -10.53 2.28
C GLN A 38 -11.97 -11.57 2.93
N ARG A 39 -11.33 -12.44 2.15
CA ARG A 39 -10.39 -13.45 2.66
C ARG A 39 -9.17 -12.80 3.33
N ASP A 40 -8.56 -11.84 2.66
CA ASP A 40 -7.43 -11.10 3.22
C ASP A 40 -7.81 -10.32 4.47
N GLY A 41 -9.01 -9.73 4.49
CA GLY A 41 -9.58 -9.08 5.67
C GLY A 41 -9.71 -10.03 6.87
N VAL A 42 -10.12 -11.28 6.64
CA VAL A 42 -10.18 -12.32 7.69
C VAL A 42 -8.78 -12.65 8.22
N ALA A 43 -7.80 -12.84 7.32
CA ALA A 43 -6.41 -13.08 7.70
C ALA A 43 -5.85 -11.92 8.53
N LEU A 44 -6.08 -10.68 8.09
CA LEU A 44 -5.60 -9.48 8.77
C LEU A 44 -6.26 -9.31 10.15
N VAL A 45 -7.56 -9.57 10.30
CA VAL A 45 -8.24 -9.48 11.61
C VAL A 45 -7.72 -10.54 12.57
N LYS A 46 -7.49 -11.78 12.11
CA LYS A 46 -6.84 -12.83 12.92
C LYS A 46 -5.44 -12.38 13.38
N PHE A 47 -4.67 -11.82 12.45
CA PHE A 47 -3.34 -11.28 12.73
C PHE A 47 -3.38 -10.15 13.77
N LEU A 48 -4.24 -9.15 13.61
CA LEU A 48 -4.37 -8.03 14.54
C LEU A 48 -4.72 -8.49 15.96
N LYS A 49 -5.64 -9.45 16.07
CA LYS A 49 -6.01 -10.04 17.36
C LYS A 49 -4.84 -10.80 18.00
N TRP A 50 -4.08 -11.53 17.19
CA TRP A 50 -2.87 -12.22 17.66
C TRP A 50 -1.79 -11.22 18.07
N LEU A 51 -1.56 -10.18 17.28
CA LEU A 51 -0.55 -9.15 17.53
C LEU A 51 -0.80 -8.44 18.87
N GLU A 52 -2.06 -8.07 19.16
CA GLU A 52 -2.45 -7.44 20.43
C GLU A 52 -2.07 -8.30 21.64
N ALA A 53 -2.23 -9.61 21.54
CA ALA A 53 -1.88 -10.55 22.60
C ALA A 53 -0.39 -10.87 22.68
N SER A 54 0.33 -10.84 21.55
CA SER A 54 1.71 -11.31 21.45
C SER A 54 2.73 -10.22 21.77
N VAL A 55 2.50 -8.98 21.36
CA VAL A 55 3.44 -7.86 21.59
C VAL A 55 3.81 -7.68 23.07
N PRO A 56 2.87 -7.74 24.03
CA PRO A 56 3.21 -7.63 25.45
C PRO A 56 4.11 -8.75 25.98
N THR A 57 4.22 -9.88 25.27
CA THR A 57 5.12 -10.97 25.69
C THR A 57 6.59 -10.65 25.46
N GLY A 58 6.90 -9.63 24.64
CA GLY A 58 8.25 -9.21 24.32
C GLY A 58 9.03 -10.21 23.46
N LYS A 59 8.37 -11.05 22.66
CA LYS A 59 9.02 -12.06 21.82
C LYS A 59 8.97 -11.71 20.32
N GLU A 60 8.06 -10.81 19.95
CA GLU A 60 7.82 -10.51 18.54
C GLU A 60 8.78 -9.45 18.03
N THR A 61 9.20 -9.63 16.78
CA THR A 61 10.04 -8.72 16.00
C THR A 61 9.36 -8.38 14.68
N GLU A 62 9.88 -7.42 13.92
CA GLU A 62 9.37 -7.07 12.58
C GLU A 62 9.32 -8.30 11.66
N ILE A 63 10.38 -9.10 11.65
CA ILE A 63 10.43 -10.35 10.85
C ILE A 63 9.45 -11.41 11.37
N SER A 64 9.29 -11.54 12.70
CA SER A 64 8.40 -12.57 13.24
C SER A 64 6.94 -12.30 12.94
N ILE A 65 6.52 -11.03 12.96
CA ILE A 65 5.14 -10.65 12.65
C ILE A 65 4.83 -10.76 11.16
N ASP A 66 5.78 -10.48 10.28
CA ASP A 66 5.64 -10.72 8.85
C ASP A 66 5.35 -12.21 8.57
N LYS A 67 6.19 -13.10 9.09
CA LYS A 67 5.97 -14.55 8.98
C LYS A 67 4.60 -14.98 9.51
N LYS A 68 4.16 -14.39 10.60
CA LYS A 68 2.85 -14.72 11.19
C LYS A 68 1.68 -14.25 10.34
N LEU A 69 1.78 -13.09 9.71
CA LEU A 69 0.77 -12.62 8.77
C LEU A 69 0.69 -13.54 7.54
N HIS A 70 1.84 -13.93 7.01
CA HIS A 70 1.93 -14.91 5.93
C HIS A 70 1.21 -16.22 6.28
N GLU A 71 1.40 -16.76 7.50
CA GLU A 71 0.71 -17.97 7.95
C GLU A 71 -0.82 -17.80 7.90
N PHE A 72 -1.37 -16.69 8.40
CA PHE A 72 -2.82 -16.45 8.37
C PHE A 72 -3.37 -16.26 6.96
N ARG A 73 -2.59 -15.69 6.04
CA ARG A 73 -2.95 -15.60 4.63
C ARG A 73 -2.92 -16.94 3.93
N ALA A 74 -1.92 -17.76 4.23
CA ALA A 74 -1.79 -19.12 3.67
C ALA A 74 -2.94 -20.06 4.08
N GLU A 75 -3.66 -19.75 5.17
CA GLU A 75 -4.88 -20.47 5.55
C GLU A 75 -6.10 -20.15 4.65
N GLN A 76 -6.01 -19.10 3.83
CA GLN A 76 -7.15 -18.66 3.03
C GLN A 76 -7.20 -19.38 1.68
N ASP A 77 -8.41 -19.65 1.23
CA ASP A 77 -8.63 -20.27 -0.09
C ASP A 77 -8.06 -19.38 -1.21
N LEU A 78 -7.53 -20.01 -2.25
CA LEU A 78 -6.98 -19.39 -3.45
C LEU A 78 -5.74 -18.52 -3.22
N TYR A 79 -5.12 -18.56 -2.04
CA TYR A 79 -3.87 -17.86 -1.77
C TYR A 79 -2.72 -18.42 -2.60
N MET A 80 -1.95 -17.53 -3.24
CA MET A 80 -0.86 -17.88 -4.16
C MET A 80 0.49 -17.29 -3.75
N GLY A 81 0.52 -16.48 -2.71
CA GLY A 81 1.72 -15.79 -2.22
C GLY A 81 1.45 -14.33 -1.88
N GLU A 82 2.46 -13.65 -1.38
CA GLU A 82 2.39 -12.20 -1.15
C GLU A 82 2.36 -11.43 -2.47
N SER A 83 1.67 -10.30 -2.51
CA SER A 83 1.63 -9.41 -3.67
C SER A 83 2.88 -8.52 -3.77
N PHE A 84 3.53 -8.30 -2.64
CA PHE A 84 4.82 -7.63 -2.47
C PHE A 84 5.41 -8.01 -1.10
N ASP A 85 6.70 -7.75 -0.91
CA ASP A 85 7.38 -8.02 0.36
C ASP A 85 6.79 -7.13 1.46
N THR A 86 6.35 -7.74 2.57
CA THR A 86 5.68 -7.03 3.66
C THR A 86 6.58 -5.96 4.26
N ILE A 87 6.04 -4.75 4.39
CA ILE A 87 6.67 -3.67 5.14
C ILE A 87 6.12 -3.70 6.56
N ALA A 88 6.93 -4.13 7.51
CA ALA A 88 6.60 -4.14 8.93
C ALA A 88 7.56 -3.20 9.67
N GLY A 89 7.28 -1.90 9.60
CA GLY A 89 8.16 -0.86 10.16
C GLY A 89 7.71 -0.39 11.54
N TYR A 90 8.48 -0.73 12.58
CA TYR A 90 8.22 -0.29 13.94
C TYR A 90 8.90 1.05 14.22
N LYS A 91 8.15 2.02 14.75
CA LYS A 91 8.60 3.39 15.06
C LYS A 91 9.32 4.05 13.86
N GLU A 92 10.63 4.36 14.01
CA GLU A 92 11.45 5.03 13.00
C GLU A 92 11.55 4.26 11.68
N HIS A 93 11.47 2.94 11.69
CA HIS A 93 11.48 2.12 10.49
C HIS A 93 10.23 2.36 9.62
N GLY A 94 9.10 2.71 10.23
CA GLY A 94 7.88 3.08 9.51
C GLY A 94 7.99 4.37 8.70
N ALA A 95 9.04 5.18 8.91
CA ALA A 95 9.32 6.37 8.10
C ALA A 95 10.13 6.08 6.83
N ILE A 96 10.65 4.86 6.68
CA ILE A 96 11.45 4.43 5.53
C ILE A 96 10.48 3.84 4.49
N VAL A 97 10.35 4.52 3.36
CA VAL A 97 9.51 4.05 2.24
C VAL A 97 10.07 2.73 1.71
N HIS A 98 9.19 1.71 1.54
CA HIS A 98 9.57 0.36 1.14
C HIS A 98 10.62 -0.28 2.08
N TYR A 99 10.47 -0.05 3.40
CA TYR A 99 11.32 -0.69 4.40
C TYR A 99 11.20 -2.21 4.32
N GLU A 100 12.33 -2.90 4.38
CA GLU A 100 12.42 -4.35 4.50
C GLU A 100 13.29 -4.69 5.71
N ALA A 101 12.73 -5.44 6.65
CA ALA A 101 13.48 -5.90 7.82
C ALA A 101 14.43 -7.02 7.42
N THR A 102 15.72 -6.85 7.73
CA THR A 102 16.75 -7.88 7.57
C THR A 102 17.18 -8.40 8.94
N PRO A 103 17.88 -9.54 9.03
CA PRO A 103 18.39 -10.04 10.32
C PRO A 103 19.23 -9.01 11.09
N GLU A 104 19.89 -8.07 10.37
CA GLU A 104 20.73 -7.02 10.96
C GLU A 104 19.92 -5.81 11.43
N THR A 105 18.76 -5.55 10.82
CA THR A 105 17.92 -4.39 11.12
C THR A 105 16.68 -4.75 11.95
N ASP A 106 16.37 -6.04 12.09
CA ASP A 106 15.20 -6.53 12.81
C ASP A 106 15.16 -6.04 14.25
N VAL A 107 14.06 -5.44 14.64
CA VAL A 107 13.87 -4.90 15.99
C VAL A 107 12.71 -5.57 16.72
N GLN A 108 12.89 -5.69 18.02
CA GLN A 108 11.87 -6.23 18.91
C GLN A 108 10.74 -5.22 19.11
N LEU A 109 9.51 -5.67 18.93
CA LEU A 109 8.31 -4.88 19.19
C LEU A 109 8.07 -4.71 20.69
N LYS A 110 7.66 -3.52 21.09
CA LYS A 110 7.28 -3.19 22.45
C LYS A 110 5.85 -2.65 22.50
N PRO A 111 5.14 -2.73 23.65
CA PRO A 111 3.78 -2.20 23.79
C PRO A 111 3.78 -0.67 23.90
N GLU A 112 4.35 0.01 22.93
CA GLU A 112 4.43 1.48 22.79
C GLU A 112 4.65 1.88 21.32
N GLY A 113 4.26 3.09 20.95
CA GLY A 113 4.48 3.66 19.61
C GLY A 113 3.63 3.00 18.53
N PHE A 114 3.98 3.27 17.28
CA PHE A 114 3.31 2.75 16.09
C PHE A 114 4.10 1.63 15.41
N LEU A 115 3.35 0.69 14.86
CA LEU A 115 3.77 -0.22 13.81
C LEU A 115 3.08 0.20 12.51
N LEU A 116 3.83 0.52 11.48
CA LEU A 116 3.32 0.61 10.12
C LEU A 116 3.42 -0.77 9.49
N LEU A 117 2.29 -1.31 9.09
CA LEU A 117 2.17 -2.60 8.43
C LEU A 117 1.57 -2.39 7.05
N ASP A 118 2.36 -2.58 6.01
CA ASP A 118 1.93 -2.53 4.61
C ASP A 118 2.18 -3.87 3.96
N SER A 119 1.13 -4.50 3.45
CA SER A 119 1.18 -5.88 3.02
C SER A 119 0.02 -6.21 2.09
N GLY A 120 0.18 -7.25 1.29
CA GLY A 120 -0.86 -7.70 0.39
C GLY A 120 -0.65 -9.13 -0.05
N ALA A 121 -1.64 -9.69 -0.69
CA ALA A 121 -1.63 -11.07 -1.18
C ALA A 121 -2.10 -11.19 -2.62
N GLN A 122 -1.57 -12.18 -3.32
CA GLN A 122 -2.08 -12.68 -4.57
C GLN A 122 -3.05 -13.83 -4.29
N TYR A 123 -4.30 -13.63 -4.66
CA TYR A 123 -5.30 -14.69 -4.77
C TYR A 123 -5.59 -14.95 -6.25
N LEU A 124 -5.94 -16.17 -6.62
CA LEU A 124 -6.24 -16.50 -8.03
C LEU A 124 -7.29 -15.57 -8.67
N ASP A 125 -8.16 -14.99 -7.85
CA ASP A 125 -9.26 -14.13 -8.26
C ASP A 125 -9.10 -12.66 -7.85
N GLY A 126 -7.93 -12.24 -7.35
CA GLY A 126 -7.67 -10.85 -7.03
C GLY A 126 -6.34 -10.61 -6.33
N THR A 127 -5.92 -9.35 -6.33
CA THR A 127 -4.73 -8.87 -5.63
C THR A 127 -5.16 -7.91 -4.53
N THR A 128 -4.56 -8.03 -3.34
CA THR A 128 -4.77 -7.10 -2.23
C THR A 128 -3.53 -6.28 -1.96
N ASP A 129 -3.75 -5.08 -1.41
CA ASP A 129 -2.76 -4.11 -1.01
C ASP A 129 -3.37 -3.31 0.16
N ILE A 130 -2.87 -3.53 1.36
CA ILE A 130 -3.49 -3.02 2.59
C ILE A 130 -2.43 -2.48 3.53
N THR A 131 -2.46 -1.18 3.79
CA THR A 131 -1.64 -0.55 4.82
C THR A 131 -2.45 -0.27 6.09
N ARG A 132 -1.86 -0.52 7.25
CA ARG A 132 -2.38 -0.11 8.56
C ARG A 132 -1.28 0.44 9.44
N THR A 133 -1.55 1.58 10.10
CA THR A 133 -0.72 2.10 11.19
C THR A 133 -1.37 1.73 12.51
N ILE A 134 -0.70 0.87 13.27
CA ILE A 134 -1.24 0.18 14.43
C ILE A 134 -0.58 0.71 15.69
N ALA A 135 -1.35 1.18 16.66
CA ALA A 135 -0.84 1.53 17.98
C ALA A 135 -0.54 0.24 18.77
N LEU A 136 0.71 -0.01 19.11
CA LEU A 136 1.10 -1.18 19.92
C LEU A 136 0.94 -0.94 21.42
N GLY A 137 0.63 0.28 21.83
CA GLY A 137 0.43 0.64 23.22
C GLY A 137 0.35 2.16 23.41
N LYS A 138 1.04 2.68 24.42
CA LYS A 138 1.02 4.10 24.75
C LYS A 138 1.64 4.94 23.61
N LEU A 139 0.93 5.95 23.18
CA LEU A 139 1.36 6.94 22.18
C LEU A 139 1.66 8.29 22.83
N THR A 140 2.59 9.03 22.27
CA THR A 140 2.82 10.44 22.55
C THR A 140 1.73 11.32 21.95
N GLU A 141 1.60 12.55 22.40
CA GLU A 141 0.65 13.52 21.83
C GLU A 141 1.05 13.95 20.40
N GLU A 142 2.33 13.90 20.08
CA GLU A 142 2.84 14.14 18.72
C GLU A 142 2.39 13.04 17.77
N GLU A 143 2.63 11.77 18.11
CA GLU A 143 2.19 10.62 17.32
C GLU A 143 0.67 10.64 17.06
N LYS A 144 -0.14 10.95 18.08
CA LYS A 144 -1.60 11.07 17.92
C LYS A 144 -1.99 12.22 16.99
N THR A 145 -1.26 13.34 17.08
CA THR A 145 -1.48 14.50 16.24
C THR A 145 -1.18 14.16 14.78
N ASP A 146 -0.03 13.55 14.52
CA ASP A 146 0.41 13.21 13.17
C ASP A 146 -0.50 12.18 12.53
N TYR A 147 -0.85 11.13 13.27
CA TYR A 147 -1.85 10.15 12.83
C TYR A 147 -3.18 10.82 12.45
N THR A 148 -3.65 11.76 13.29
CA THR A 148 -4.91 12.46 13.05
C THR A 148 -4.84 13.33 11.79
N LEU A 149 -3.71 13.99 11.52
CA LEU A 149 -3.52 14.82 10.33
C LEU A 149 -3.51 13.98 9.05
N ILE A 150 -2.83 12.85 9.08
CA ILE A 150 -2.83 11.90 7.96
C ILE A 150 -4.25 11.35 7.74
N LEU A 151 -4.95 10.95 8.80
CA LEU A 151 -6.34 10.49 8.70
C LEU A 151 -7.28 11.55 8.13
N LYS A 152 -7.12 12.82 8.51
CA LYS A 152 -7.87 13.93 7.90
C LYS A 152 -7.63 14.04 6.40
N GLY A 153 -6.38 13.93 5.97
CA GLY A 153 -6.02 13.92 4.54
C GLY A 153 -6.64 12.73 3.80
N HIS A 154 -6.55 11.55 4.38
CA HIS A 154 -7.17 10.33 3.84
C HIS A 154 -8.69 10.49 3.67
N ILE A 155 -9.39 10.97 4.69
CA ILE A 155 -10.84 11.20 4.65
C ILE A 155 -11.18 12.26 3.60
N ALA A 156 -10.43 13.38 3.55
CA ALA A 156 -10.68 14.44 2.58
C ALA A 156 -10.58 13.93 1.13
N LEU A 157 -9.57 13.10 0.85
CA LEU A 157 -9.42 12.48 -0.46
C LEU A 157 -10.54 11.45 -0.75
N ALA A 158 -10.87 10.59 0.21
CA ALA A 158 -11.89 9.55 0.05
C ALA A 158 -13.30 10.13 -0.16
N MET A 159 -13.58 11.31 0.40
CA MET A 159 -14.86 12.00 0.27
C MET A 159 -14.92 12.95 -0.94
N ALA A 160 -13.84 13.09 -1.70
CA ALA A 160 -13.76 14.06 -2.78
C ALA A 160 -14.76 13.73 -3.91
N VAL A 161 -15.55 14.71 -4.28
CA VAL A 161 -16.40 14.70 -5.49
C VAL A 161 -15.78 15.66 -6.51
N PHE A 162 -15.52 15.17 -7.70
CA PHE A 162 -14.78 15.92 -8.70
C PHE A 162 -15.33 15.69 -10.12
N PRO A 163 -15.15 16.66 -11.04
CA PRO A 163 -15.60 16.52 -12.42
C PRO A 163 -14.87 15.41 -13.19
N ALA A 164 -15.53 14.83 -14.17
CA ALA A 164 -14.88 13.92 -15.11
C ALA A 164 -13.66 14.59 -15.77
N GLY A 165 -12.57 13.84 -15.94
CA GLY A 165 -11.30 14.36 -16.47
C GLY A 165 -10.36 14.97 -15.42
N THR A 166 -10.76 15.06 -14.16
CA THR A 166 -9.84 15.43 -13.06
C THR A 166 -8.73 14.41 -12.95
N ARG A 167 -7.49 14.89 -12.86
CA ARG A 167 -6.29 14.05 -12.74
C ARG A 167 -5.95 13.80 -11.29
N GLY A 168 -5.37 12.62 -10.99
CA GLY A 168 -4.93 12.27 -9.63
C GLY A 168 -3.96 13.28 -9.01
N ALA A 169 -3.09 13.92 -9.82
CA ALA A 169 -2.21 14.99 -9.34
C ALA A 169 -2.96 16.20 -8.77
N GLN A 170 -4.19 16.47 -9.21
CA GLN A 170 -5.03 17.55 -8.67
C GLN A 170 -5.67 17.15 -7.34
N LEU A 171 -5.91 15.85 -7.14
CA LEU A 171 -6.51 15.30 -5.93
C LEU A 171 -5.50 15.09 -4.81
N ASP A 172 -4.23 14.89 -5.13
CA ASP A 172 -3.13 14.64 -4.18
C ASP A 172 -3.02 15.72 -3.09
N VAL A 173 -3.34 16.97 -3.42
CA VAL A 173 -3.34 18.10 -2.48
C VAL A 173 -4.31 17.87 -1.31
N LEU A 174 -5.42 17.17 -1.52
CA LEU A 174 -6.41 16.91 -0.46
C LEU A 174 -5.83 16.05 0.65
N ALA A 175 -5.01 15.07 0.28
CA ALA A 175 -4.31 14.22 1.25
C ALA A 175 -3.19 14.97 2.00
N ARG A 176 -2.51 15.91 1.33
CA ARG A 176 -1.35 16.62 1.89
C ARG A 176 -1.70 17.86 2.69
N MET A 177 -2.83 18.51 2.38
CA MET A 177 -3.17 19.81 2.96
C MET A 177 -3.11 19.84 4.50
N PRO A 178 -3.64 18.85 5.25
CA PRO A 178 -3.59 18.89 6.71
C PRO A 178 -2.17 18.91 7.29
N ILE A 179 -1.24 18.15 6.68
CA ILE A 179 0.15 18.12 7.16
C ILE A 179 0.96 19.33 6.68
N TRP A 180 0.68 19.89 5.50
CA TRP A 180 1.29 21.14 5.04
C TRP A 180 1.01 22.33 5.96
N GLN A 181 -0.17 22.39 6.56
CA GLN A 181 -0.52 23.39 7.57
C GLN A 181 0.40 23.33 8.80
N ARG A 182 1.05 22.18 9.02
CA ARG A 182 2.05 21.97 10.07
C ARG A 182 3.48 21.99 9.53
N ARG A 183 3.70 22.42 8.28
CA ARG A 183 4.99 22.46 7.58
C ARG A 183 5.65 21.09 7.46
N MET A 184 4.85 20.02 7.47
CA MET A 184 5.28 18.66 7.24
C MET A 184 4.90 18.19 5.83
N ASN A 185 5.57 17.16 5.34
CA ASN A 185 5.28 16.54 4.04
C ASN A 185 5.69 15.08 4.08
N PHE A 186 5.11 14.27 3.20
CA PHE A 186 5.61 12.95 2.83
C PHE A 186 6.10 12.98 1.37
N LEU A 187 7.15 12.20 1.07
CA LEU A 187 7.88 12.29 -0.20
C LEU A 187 7.55 11.17 -1.18
N HIS A 188 6.51 10.39 -0.91
CA HIS A 188 6.02 9.31 -1.79
C HIS A 188 4.69 9.66 -2.44
N GLY A 189 4.17 8.83 -3.34
CA GLY A 189 2.83 8.96 -3.92
C GLY A 189 1.74 8.73 -2.87
N THR A 190 0.55 9.28 -3.11
CA THR A 190 -0.61 9.13 -2.22
C THR A 190 -1.43 7.89 -2.54
N GLY A 191 -1.47 7.48 -3.81
CA GLY A 191 -2.25 6.30 -4.19
C GLY A 191 -2.05 5.91 -5.66
N HIS A 192 -2.48 4.70 -5.97
CA HIS A 192 -2.31 4.08 -7.28
C HIS A 192 -3.47 3.12 -7.59
N GLY A 193 -3.56 2.67 -8.82
CA GLY A 193 -4.42 1.55 -9.19
C GLY A 193 -3.81 0.23 -8.75
N VAL A 194 -4.65 -0.75 -8.43
CA VAL A 194 -4.24 -2.11 -8.07
C VAL A 194 -4.56 -3.07 -9.21
N GLY A 195 -3.62 -3.94 -9.54
CA GLY A 195 -3.78 -4.95 -10.57
C GLY A 195 -4.76 -6.07 -10.17
N HIS A 196 -4.85 -7.06 -11.02
CA HIS A 196 -5.63 -8.26 -10.77
C HIS A 196 -4.73 -9.47 -11.07
N PHE A 197 -4.31 -10.16 -10.02
CA PHE A 197 -3.33 -11.24 -10.09
C PHE A 197 -2.10 -10.83 -10.91
N LEU A 198 -1.08 -10.32 -10.30
CA LEU A 198 0.30 -9.97 -10.61
C LEU A 198 0.70 -8.57 -10.10
N ASN A 199 0.41 -7.50 -10.84
CA ASN A 199 0.94 -6.19 -10.46
C ASN A 199 0.12 -5.55 -9.34
N VAL A 200 0.75 -5.32 -8.19
CA VAL A 200 0.11 -4.57 -7.11
C VAL A 200 -0.06 -3.11 -7.53
N HIS A 201 0.97 -2.47 -8.08
CA HIS A 201 0.86 -1.15 -8.67
C HIS A 201 0.51 -1.26 -10.17
N GLU A 202 -0.70 -0.88 -10.54
CA GLU A 202 -1.15 -0.90 -11.93
C GLU A 202 -1.88 0.41 -12.29
N GLY A 203 -1.33 1.10 -13.31
CA GLY A 203 -1.96 2.29 -13.87
C GLY A 203 -3.19 1.99 -14.74
N PRO A 204 -3.81 3.05 -15.32
CA PRO A 204 -3.31 4.44 -15.42
C PRO A 204 -3.57 5.32 -14.18
N GLN A 205 -4.33 4.86 -13.20
CA GLN A 205 -4.68 5.65 -12.01
C GLN A 205 -3.42 5.87 -11.14
N SER A 206 -3.16 7.13 -10.83
CA SER A 206 -2.09 7.53 -9.92
C SER A 206 -2.47 8.84 -9.25
N ILE A 207 -2.49 8.84 -7.91
CA ILE A 207 -2.72 10.03 -7.11
C ILE A 207 -1.37 10.43 -6.53
N ARG A 208 -0.64 11.27 -7.27
CA ARG A 208 0.64 11.82 -6.84
C ARG A 208 0.90 13.15 -7.51
N CYS A 209 1.52 14.06 -6.79
CA CYS A 209 2.05 15.28 -7.37
C CYS A 209 3.28 14.95 -8.21
N LEU A 210 3.23 15.27 -9.49
CA LEU A 210 4.38 15.14 -10.41
C LEU A 210 5.37 16.31 -10.16
N LEU A 211 5.90 16.39 -8.94
CA LEU A 211 6.98 17.34 -8.70
C LEU A 211 8.28 16.74 -9.23
N TYR A 212 8.93 17.49 -10.11
CA TYR A 212 10.29 17.23 -10.62
C TYR A 212 11.35 17.15 -9.51
N THR A 213 10.94 17.21 -8.26
CA THR A 213 11.78 17.27 -7.08
C THR A 213 11.79 15.99 -6.26
N SER A 214 11.08 14.93 -6.68
CA SER A 214 11.27 13.64 -6.03
C SER A 214 12.64 13.08 -6.40
N PRO A 215 13.57 12.98 -5.47
CA PRO A 215 14.89 12.41 -5.75
C PRO A 215 14.85 10.89 -5.80
N SER A 216 13.67 10.27 -5.65
CA SER A 216 13.57 8.82 -5.65
C SER A 216 13.62 8.27 -7.07
N PRO A 217 14.62 7.47 -7.43
CA PRO A 217 14.68 6.79 -8.71
C PRO A 217 13.70 5.60 -8.81
N ARG A 218 12.87 5.38 -7.79
CA ARG A 218 11.94 4.25 -7.68
C ARG A 218 10.47 4.61 -7.85
N ASP A 219 10.14 5.90 -7.95
CA ASP A 219 8.78 6.38 -8.19
C ASP A 219 8.42 6.44 -9.68
#